data_73b524314ddbc2784eb78f09bd89fcfb
#
_entry.id   73b524314ddbc2784eb78f09bd89fcfb
#
_cell.length_a   1.000
_cell.length_b   1.000
_cell.length_c   1.000
_cell.angle_alpha   90.00
_cell.angle_beta   90.00
_cell.angle_gamma   90.00
#
_symmetry.space_group_name_H-M   'P 1'
#
loop_
_entity.id
_entity.type
_entity.pdbx_description
1 polymer ?
#
loop_
_entity_poly.entity_id
_entity_poly.type
_entity_poly.pdbx_seq_one_letter_code
_entity_poly.pdbx_strand_id
1 'polypeptide(L)'
;MDVHEKVRAESERFYAALPALLKSPLKGRYVIFLNGQVVADFASMDEAHKEAVRRFGYHGGFVVTQVKPQRVIWITDAHRMFR
;
A
#
# COMPACT_ATOMS: atom_id res chain seq x y z
N MET A 1 16.87 2.27 9.83
CA MET A 1 15.97 1.37 9.05
C MET A 1 16.00 1.80 7.59
N ASP A 2 16.25 0.87 6.68
CA ASP A 2 16.28 1.23 5.28
C ASP A 2 14.87 1.28 4.68
N VAL A 3 14.78 1.75 3.45
CA VAL A 3 13.48 1.99 2.82
C VAL A 3 12.71 0.69 2.56
N HIS A 4 13.41 -0.42 2.33
CA HIS A 4 12.77 -1.70 2.11
C HIS A 4 12.04 -2.19 3.36
N GLU A 5 12.64 -2.02 4.52
CA GLU A 5 12.02 -2.41 5.77
C GLU A 5 10.82 -1.53 6.08
N LYS A 6 10.91 -0.23 5.78
CA LYS A 6 9.79 0.68 5.97
C LYS A 6 8.60 0.30 5.09
N VAL A 7 8.85 0.02 3.81
CA VAL A 7 7.79 -0.37 2.88
C VAL A 7 7.17 -1.68 3.32
N ARG A 8 7.97 -2.64 3.75
CA ARG A 8 7.48 -3.91 4.22
C ARG A 8 6.57 -3.75 5.43
N ALA A 9 7.01 -2.95 6.40
CA ALA A 9 6.23 -2.70 7.60
C ALA A 9 4.92 -2.00 7.28
N GLU A 10 4.95 -1.04 6.36
CA GLU A 10 3.72 -0.35 5.95
C GLU A 10 2.78 -1.28 5.21
N SER A 11 3.32 -2.17 4.38
CA SER A 11 2.48 -3.15 3.69
C SER A 11 1.76 -4.06 4.67
N GLU A 12 2.44 -4.49 5.71
CA GLU A 12 1.82 -5.31 6.74
C GLU A 12 0.72 -4.54 7.48
N ARG A 13 0.96 -3.29 7.79
CA ARG A 13 -0.05 -2.43 8.41
C ARG A 13 -1.24 -2.21 7.50
N PHE A 14 -0.98 -2.04 6.20
CA PHE A 14 -2.05 -1.91 5.23
C PHE A 14 -2.94 -3.15 5.22
N TYR A 15 -2.34 -4.34 5.17
CA TYR A 15 -3.13 -5.57 5.17
C TYR A 15 -3.93 -5.73 6.45
N ALA A 16 -3.38 -5.29 7.57
CA ALA A 16 -4.11 -5.32 8.84
C ALA A 16 -5.32 -4.38 8.82
N ALA A 17 -5.19 -3.24 8.13
CA ALA A 17 -6.27 -2.26 8.03
C ALA A 17 -7.27 -2.59 6.91
N LEU A 18 -6.91 -3.49 6.00
CA LEU A 18 -7.69 -3.74 4.79
C LEU A 18 -9.14 -4.13 5.05
N PRO A 19 -9.47 -5.01 6.00
CA PRO A 19 -10.87 -5.34 6.25
C PRO A 19 -11.74 -4.12 6.53
N ALA A 20 -11.23 -3.17 7.31
CA ALA A 20 -11.96 -1.93 7.60
C ALA A 20 -12.03 -1.03 6.36
N LEU A 21 -10.94 -0.96 5.61
CA LEU A 21 -10.91 -0.14 4.39
C LEU A 21 -11.88 -0.65 3.34
N LEU A 22 -12.05 -1.95 3.24
CA LEU A 22 -12.99 -2.54 2.29
C LEU A 22 -14.45 -2.21 2.62
N LYS A 23 -14.72 -1.84 3.86
CA LYS A 23 -16.06 -1.44 4.30
C LYS A 23 -16.26 0.07 4.22
N SER A 24 -15.25 0.81 3.79
CA SER A 24 -15.28 2.26 3.73
C SER A 24 -15.52 2.74 2.30
N PRO A 25 -15.80 4.05 2.10
CA PRO A 25 -15.90 4.62 0.76
C PRO A 25 -14.61 4.55 -0.04
N LEU A 26 -13.50 4.17 0.58
CA LEU A 26 -12.22 4.05 -0.10
C LEU A 26 -12.10 2.77 -0.92
N LYS A 27 -13.03 1.83 -0.78
CA LYS A 27 -13.00 0.60 -1.54
C LYS A 27 -12.91 0.89 -3.04
N GLY A 28 -11.92 0.28 -3.70
CA GLY A 28 -11.68 0.48 -5.12
C GLY A 28 -10.80 1.66 -5.45
N ARG A 29 -10.52 2.53 -4.49
CA ARG A 29 -9.67 3.69 -4.70
C ARG A 29 -8.19 3.33 -4.55
N TYR A 30 -7.35 4.14 -5.14
CA TYR A 30 -5.90 4.02 -4.99
C TYR A 30 -5.45 4.95 -3.88
N VAL A 31 -4.74 4.41 -2.91
CA VAL A 31 -4.40 5.16 -1.70
C VAL A 31 -2.90 5.22 -1.48
N ILE A 32 -2.47 6.28 -0.83
CA ILE A 32 -1.12 6.39 -0.29
C ILE A 32 -1.22 6.06 1.19
N PHE A 33 -0.47 5.04 1.62
CA PHE A 33 -0.50 4.56 3.00
C PHE A 33 0.85 4.81 3.64
N LEU A 34 0.84 5.50 4.77
CA LEU A 34 2.06 5.87 5.46
C LEU A 34 1.79 5.98 6.95
N ASN A 35 2.72 5.47 7.75
CA ASN A 35 2.61 5.48 9.21
C ASN A 35 1.32 4.85 9.72
N GLY A 36 0.90 3.78 9.07
CA GLY A 36 -0.26 3.02 9.49
C GLY A 36 -1.60 3.62 9.12
N GLN A 37 -1.62 4.61 8.25
CA GLN A 37 -2.89 5.25 7.87
C GLN A 37 -2.89 5.72 6.43
N VAL A 38 -4.09 5.89 5.88
CA VAL A 38 -4.27 6.44 4.55
C VAL A 38 -4.09 7.95 4.63
N VAL A 39 -3.18 8.49 3.85
CA VAL A 39 -2.94 9.94 3.83
C VAL A 39 -3.61 10.63 2.65
N ALA A 40 -3.96 9.89 1.59
CA ALA A 40 -4.70 10.45 0.45
C ALA A 40 -5.25 9.31 -0.41
N ASP A 41 -6.25 9.61 -1.24
CA ASP A 41 -6.82 8.64 -2.16
C ASP A 41 -7.03 9.27 -3.53
N PHE A 42 -7.03 8.42 -4.57
CA PHE A 42 -7.08 8.87 -5.95
C PHE A 42 -7.86 7.90 -6.81
N ALA A 43 -8.26 8.36 -7.99
CA ALA A 43 -9.00 7.52 -8.93
C ALA A 43 -8.09 6.58 -9.71
N SER A 44 -6.80 6.86 -9.80
CA SER A 44 -5.87 6.02 -10.56
C SER A 44 -4.55 5.84 -9.82
N MET A 45 -3.87 4.74 -10.14
CA MET A 45 -2.55 4.46 -9.58
C MET A 45 -1.54 5.53 -9.98
N ASP A 46 -1.61 5.99 -11.22
CA ASP A 46 -0.67 6.98 -11.73
C ASP A 46 -0.74 8.27 -10.93
N GLU A 47 -1.96 8.75 -10.67
CA GLU A 47 -2.15 9.96 -9.88
C GLU A 47 -1.64 9.76 -8.45
N ALA A 48 -1.95 8.62 -7.85
CA ALA A 48 -1.53 8.33 -6.49
C ALA A 48 -0.01 8.29 -6.40
N HIS A 49 0.63 7.62 -7.34
CA HIS A 49 2.08 7.49 -7.34
C HIS A 49 2.77 8.85 -7.53
N LYS A 50 2.29 9.65 -8.47
CA LYS A 50 2.85 10.97 -8.71
C LYS A 50 2.76 11.85 -7.48
N GLU A 51 1.62 11.82 -6.83
CA GLU A 51 1.43 12.64 -5.64
C GLU A 51 2.28 12.14 -4.47
N ALA A 52 2.41 10.83 -4.32
CA ALA A 52 3.25 10.27 -3.28
C ALA A 52 4.71 10.69 -3.43
N VAL A 53 5.22 10.60 -4.67
CA VAL A 53 6.59 11.01 -4.96
C VAL A 53 6.76 12.51 -4.73
N ARG A 54 5.77 13.31 -5.14
CA ARG A 54 5.82 14.75 -4.95
C ARG A 54 5.89 15.14 -3.47
N ARG A 55 5.12 14.45 -2.63
CA ARG A 55 5.04 14.77 -1.20
C ARG A 55 6.18 14.18 -0.39
N PHE A 56 6.59 12.96 -0.70
CA PHE A 56 7.48 12.18 0.16
C PHE A 56 8.79 11.79 -0.51
N GLY A 57 8.94 12.00 -1.80
CA GLY A 57 10.11 11.59 -2.55
C GLY A 57 10.15 10.09 -2.77
N TYR A 58 11.14 9.63 -3.55
CA TYR A 58 11.24 8.22 -3.89
C TYR A 58 11.62 7.32 -2.71
N HIS A 59 12.17 7.90 -1.66
CA HIS A 59 12.63 7.13 -0.51
C HIS A 59 11.78 7.37 0.72
N GLY A 60 10.52 7.76 0.53
CA GLY A 60 9.64 8.11 1.63
C GLY A 60 9.10 6.95 2.45
N GLY A 61 9.28 5.72 1.97
CA GLY A 61 8.81 4.55 2.71
C GLY A 61 7.31 4.38 2.71
N PHE A 62 6.62 4.95 1.75
CA PHE A 62 5.17 4.85 1.62
C PHE A 62 4.76 3.65 0.80
N VAL A 63 3.47 3.30 0.87
CA VAL A 63 2.87 2.28 0.01
C VAL A 63 1.78 2.93 -0.82
N VAL A 64 1.76 2.67 -2.12
CA VAL A 64 0.69 3.09 -3.02
C VAL A 64 0.02 1.82 -3.52
N THR A 65 -1.28 1.69 -3.26
CA THR A 65 -1.99 0.48 -3.62
C THR A 65 -3.48 0.74 -3.73
N GLN A 66 -4.19 -0.18 -4.35
CA GLN A 66 -5.64 -0.10 -4.47
C GLN A 66 -6.30 -0.81 -3.28
N VAL A 67 -7.37 -0.23 -2.77
CA VAL A 67 -8.16 -0.86 -1.70
C VAL A 67 -9.09 -1.89 -2.35
N LYS A 68 -8.65 -3.15 -2.36
CA LYS A 68 -9.40 -4.27 -2.92
C LYS A 68 -9.06 -5.53 -2.14
N PRO A 69 -9.90 -6.58 -2.19
CA PRO A 69 -9.57 -7.85 -1.53
C PRO A 69 -8.25 -8.37 -2.07
N GLN A 70 -7.35 -8.73 -1.18
CA GLN A 70 -6.02 -9.21 -1.53
C GLN A 70 -5.67 -10.40 -0.67
N ARG A 71 -4.84 -11.29 -1.23
CA ARG A 71 -4.33 -12.42 -0.49
C ARG A 71 -2.97 -12.04 0.07
N VAL A 72 -2.92 -11.88 1.37
CA VAL A 72 -1.65 -11.52 2.02
C VAL A 72 -0.63 -12.65 1.86
N ILE A 73 -1.10 -13.88 1.89
CA ILE A 73 -0.24 -15.05 1.82
C ILE A 73 0.48 -15.21 0.49
N TRP A 74 0.05 -14.49 -0.55
CA TRP A 74 0.66 -14.61 -1.86
C TRP A 74 2.15 -14.32 -1.85
N ILE A 75 2.60 -13.51 -0.93
CA ILE A 75 4.03 -13.16 -0.83
C ILE A 75 4.85 -14.42 -0.63
N THR A 76 4.44 -15.26 0.31
CA THR A 76 5.14 -16.51 0.59
C THR A 76 5.00 -17.49 -0.57
N ASP A 77 3.82 -17.59 -1.13
CA ASP A 77 3.55 -18.52 -2.21
C ASP A 77 4.30 -18.14 -3.48
N ALA A 78 4.34 -16.85 -3.80
CA ALA A 78 5.09 -16.39 -4.95
C ALA A 78 6.57 -16.73 -4.83
N HIS A 79 7.09 -16.64 -3.63
CA HIS A 79 8.48 -16.99 -3.37
C HIS A 79 8.76 -18.45 -3.70
N ARG A 80 7.84 -19.33 -3.36
CA ARG A 80 7.98 -20.75 -3.67
C ARG A 80 7.81 -21.05 -5.15
N MET A 81 6.93 -20.31 -5.79
CA MET A 81 6.60 -20.56 -7.19
C MET A 81 7.76 -20.30 -8.14
N PHE A 82 8.71 -19.53 -7.70
CA PHE A 82 9.85 -19.18 -8.54
C PHE A 82 11.04 -20.11 -8.40
N ARG A 83 10.86 -21.25 -7.78
CA ARG A 83 11.91 -22.25 -7.62
C ARG A 83 11.72 -23.43 -8.49
#